data_afb5f00620bdbbce89fe7b20680c6b40
#
_entry.id   afb5f00620bdbbce89fe7b20680c6b40
#
_cell.length_a   1.000
_cell.length_b   1.000
_cell.length_c   1.000
_cell.angle_alpha   90.00
_cell.angle_beta   90.00
_cell.angle_gamma   90.00
#
_symmetry.space_group_name_H-M   'P 1'
#
loop_
_entity.id
_entity.type
_entity.pdbx_description
1 polymer ?
#
loop_
_entity_poly.entity_id
_entity_poly.type
_entity_poly.pdbx_seq_one_letter_code
_entity_poly.pdbx_strand_id
1 'polypeptide(L)'
;MINSGLDKTLEEAERRGVEYVHISGDLIDGYGVYRGQENNLKNNRAIEQIENLMSVLEKYNFWYIASTGNHDQSYCMKGGLDPLKYLESRMAQKNKKFTYLDSYEGNIVHYGIVFRLIHLQGAVSRAASYKVQTYLSRVFESNLNDVYLGGKCYNLRSIQAGHFHTTYALSMSGVTIIMPGNFQHDGDLEKRMGITGKTGGIFRELTIVEDKIAKEKIEFYNPWQEEG
;
A
#
# COMPACT_ATOMS: atom_id res chain seq x y z
N MET A 1 -17.30 -11.78 -3.87
CA MET A 1 -16.15 -12.70 -3.78
C MET A 1 -15.08 -11.94 -3.04
N ILE A 2 -14.58 -12.49 -1.95
CA ILE A 2 -13.37 -12.02 -1.25
C ILE A 2 -12.27 -11.96 -2.29
N ASN A 3 -11.42 -10.94 -2.23
CA ASN A 3 -10.32 -10.77 -3.17
C ASN A 3 -9.35 -11.97 -3.03
N SER A 4 -9.52 -12.97 -3.90
CA SER A 4 -8.72 -14.20 -3.86
C SER A 4 -7.22 -13.95 -4.04
N GLY A 5 -6.86 -12.86 -4.74
CA GLY A 5 -5.46 -12.49 -4.93
C GLY A 5 -4.81 -11.97 -3.64
N LEU A 6 -5.52 -11.14 -2.88
CA LEU A 6 -5.03 -10.68 -1.58
C LEU A 6 -4.87 -11.86 -0.60
N ASP A 7 -5.88 -12.74 -0.51
CA ASP A 7 -5.85 -13.89 0.39
C ASP A 7 -4.66 -14.83 0.06
N LYS A 8 -4.47 -15.19 -1.22
CA LYS A 8 -3.32 -15.99 -1.66
C LYS A 8 -1.96 -15.32 -1.37
N THR A 9 -1.89 -13.99 -1.51
CA THR A 9 -0.66 -13.26 -1.22
C THR A 9 -0.33 -13.26 0.27
N LEU A 10 -1.35 -13.13 1.13
CA LEU A 10 -1.16 -13.20 2.58
C LEU A 10 -0.84 -14.61 3.06
N GLU A 11 -1.42 -15.64 2.45
CA GLU A 11 -1.06 -17.04 2.69
C GLU A 11 0.42 -17.31 2.35
N GLU A 12 0.88 -16.83 1.18
CA GLU A 12 2.28 -16.92 0.80
C GLU A 12 3.20 -16.09 1.72
N ALA A 13 2.74 -14.92 2.17
CA ALA A 13 3.44 -14.11 3.15
C ALA A 13 3.64 -14.86 4.48
N GLU A 14 2.60 -15.53 4.96
CA GLU A 14 2.67 -16.36 6.18
C GLU A 14 3.65 -17.52 6.00
N ARG A 15 3.61 -18.21 4.88
CA ARG A 15 4.55 -19.30 4.53
C ARG A 15 6.00 -18.83 4.51
N ARG A 16 6.25 -17.56 4.13
CA ARG A 16 7.59 -16.93 4.10
C ARG A 16 8.02 -16.34 5.43
N GLY A 17 7.18 -16.36 6.45
CA GLY A 17 7.49 -15.76 7.76
C GLY A 17 7.54 -14.23 7.75
N VAL A 18 6.73 -13.58 6.93
CA VAL A 18 6.62 -12.12 6.88
C VAL A 18 6.10 -11.60 8.22
N GLU A 19 6.70 -10.53 8.74
CA GLU A 19 6.29 -9.91 10.00
C GLU A 19 5.39 -8.69 9.78
N TYR A 20 5.68 -7.88 8.75
CA TYR A 20 5.01 -6.60 8.49
C TYR A 20 4.37 -6.59 7.11
N VAL A 21 3.14 -6.12 7.03
CA VAL A 21 2.43 -5.88 5.77
C VAL A 21 2.18 -4.38 5.65
N HIS A 22 2.83 -3.75 4.68
CA HIS A 22 2.67 -2.33 4.41
C HIS A 22 1.67 -2.12 3.28
N ILE A 23 0.73 -1.20 3.48
CA ILE A 23 -0.35 -0.91 2.54
C ILE A 23 -0.37 0.59 2.23
N SER A 24 -0.13 0.95 0.97
CA SER A 24 0.00 2.34 0.53
C SER A 24 -1.34 2.91 0.03
N GLY A 25 -2.39 2.79 0.85
CA GLY A 25 -3.74 3.33 0.59
C GLY A 25 -4.60 2.49 -0.35
N ASP A 26 -5.84 2.95 -0.55
CA ASP A 26 -6.88 2.32 -1.37
C ASP A 26 -7.17 0.87 -0.94
N LEU A 27 -7.42 0.71 0.38
CA LEU A 27 -7.74 -0.58 0.97
C LEU A 27 -9.14 -1.07 0.59
N ILE A 28 -10.03 -0.13 0.29
CA ILE A 28 -11.42 -0.39 -0.11
C ILE A 28 -11.74 0.29 -1.43
N ASP A 29 -12.83 -0.15 -2.08
CA ASP A 29 -13.24 0.42 -3.36
C ASP A 29 -13.67 1.90 -3.27
N GLY A 30 -14.11 2.33 -2.08
CA GLY A 30 -14.68 3.67 -1.91
C GLY A 30 -16.05 3.82 -2.56
N TYR A 31 -16.51 5.07 -2.72
CA TYR A 31 -17.78 5.38 -3.39
C TYR A 31 -17.71 6.71 -4.14
N GLY A 32 -18.02 6.70 -5.43
CA GLY A 32 -18.05 7.89 -6.28
C GLY A 32 -16.68 8.56 -6.43
N VAL A 33 -15.63 7.78 -6.50
CA VAL A 33 -14.25 8.23 -6.70
C VAL A 33 -14.02 8.67 -8.15
N TYR A 34 -14.63 7.97 -9.09
CA TYR A 34 -14.61 8.31 -10.52
C TYR A 34 -15.98 8.11 -11.16
N ARG A 35 -16.20 8.75 -12.30
CA ARG A 35 -17.49 8.70 -13.01
C ARG A 35 -17.83 7.27 -13.43
N GLY A 36 -18.97 6.78 -13.01
CA GLY A 36 -19.52 5.47 -13.33
C GLY A 36 -19.02 4.34 -12.45
N GLN A 37 -18.26 4.63 -11.40
CA GLN A 37 -17.78 3.64 -10.44
C GLN A 37 -18.93 2.86 -9.78
N GLU A 38 -20.02 3.56 -9.49
CA GLU A 38 -21.20 3.01 -8.82
C GLU A 38 -21.82 1.82 -9.55
N ASN A 39 -21.64 1.73 -10.88
CA ASN A 39 -22.13 0.63 -11.69
C ASN A 39 -21.27 -0.65 -11.54
N ASN A 40 -20.04 -0.52 -11.03
CA ASN A 40 -19.07 -1.61 -10.90
C ASN A 40 -18.90 -2.04 -9.45
N LEU A 41 -19.42 -1.28 -8.48
CA LEU A 41 -19.33 -1.61 -7.08
C LEU A 41 -20.25 -2.79 -6.72
N LYS A 42 -19.69 -3.82 -6.10
CA LYS A 42 -20.47 -4.90 -5.49
C LYS A 42 -21.20 -4.44 -4.25
N ASN A 43 -20.67 -3.41 -3.61
CA ASN A 43 -21.09 -2.89 -2.34
C ASN A 43 -20.76 -1.42 -2.22
N ASN A 44 -21.74 -0.57 -1.93
CA ASN A 44 -21.57 0.88 -1.83
C ASN A 44 -21.51 1.40 -0.39
N ARG A 45 -21.51 0.51 0.61
CA ARG A 45 -21.47 0.87 2.02
C ARG A 45 -20.08 0.67 2.59
N ALA A 46 -19.52 1.71 3.21
CA ALA A 46 -18.19 1.66 3.81
C ALA A 46 -17.99 0.49 4.76
N ILE A 47 -18.93 0.30 5.70
CA ILE A 47 -18.83 -0.76 6.72
C ILE A 47 -18.76 -2.14 6.08
N GLU A 48 -19.58 -2.41 5.05
CA GLU A 48 -19.59 -3.70 4.38
C GLU A 48 -18.29 -3.94 3.58
N GLN A 49 -17.73 -2.90 2.96
CA GLN A 49 -16.42 -3.01 2.30
C GLN A 49 -15.31 -3.33 3.32
N ILE A 50 -15.35 -2.68 4.49
CA ILE A 50 -14.37 -2.89 5.56
C ILE A 50 -14.50 -4.29 6.17
N GLU A 51 -15.72 -4.74 6.49
CA GLU A 51 -15.93 -6.08 7.04
C GLU A 51 -15.50 -7.18 6.06
N ASN A 52 -15.69 -6.96 4.76
CA ASN A 52 -15.18 -7.86 3.73
C ASN A 52 -13.64 -7.90 3.71
N LEU A 53 -12.97 -6.75 3.79
CA LEU A 53 -11.53 -6.68 3.89
C LEU A 53 -11.03 -7.34 5.19
N MET A 54 -11.64 -6.98 6.31
CA MET A 54 -11.28 -7.51 7.62
C MET A 54 -11.38 -9.03 7.67
N SER A 55 -12.39 -9.63 7.03
CA SER A 55 -12.56 -11.10 6.97
C SER A 55 -11.37 -11.82 6.30
N VAL A 56 -10.57 -11.12 5.51
CA VAL A 56 -9.32 -11.63 4.95
C VAL A 56 -8.17 -11.37 5.91
N LEU A 57 -8.01 -10.12 6.37
CA LEU A 57 -6.86 -9.72 7.16
C LEU A 57 -6.80 -10.44 8.51
N GLU A 58 -7.95 -10.67 9.16
CA GLU A 58 -8.03 -11.31 10.49
C GLU A 58 -7.57 -12.78 10.52
N LYS A 59 -7.49 -13.44 9.37
CA LYS A 59 -7.01 -14.82 9.27
C LYS A 59 -5.53 -14.95 9.65
N TYR A 60 -4.75 -13.89 9.42
CA TYR A 60 -3.29 -13.90 9.55
C TYR A 60 -2.83 -13.05 10.74
N ASN A 61 -1.60 -13.28 11.21
CA ASN A 61 -1.03 -12.60 12.38
C ASN A 61 0.10 -11.63 12.04
N PHE A 62 -0.06 -10.87 10.95
CA PHE A 62 0.87 -9.82 10.59
C PHE A 62 0.64 -8.55 11.41
N TRP A 63 1.63 -7.69 11.43
CA TRP A 63 1.44 -6.30 11.77
C TRP A 63 1.16 -5.52 10.48
N TYR A 64 -0.10 -5.17 10.26
CA TYR A 64 -0.52 -4.34 9.14
C TYR A 64 -0.27 -2.88 9.45
N ILE A 65 0.32 -2.14 8.50
CA ILE A 65 0.54 -0.71 8.62
C ILE A 65 0.07 -0.06 7.32
N ALA A 66 -0.85 0.90 7.41
CA ALA A 66 -1.52 1.47 6.27
C ALA A 66 -1.51 3.00 6.25
N SER A 67 -1.23 3.60 5.10
CA SER A 67 -1.63 4.96 4.78
C SER A 67 -3.05 4.99 4.22
N THR A 68 -3.68 6.15 4.10
CA THR A 68 -4.95 6.29 3.38
C THR A 68 -4.74 6.51 1.90
N GLY A 69 -5.75 6.19 1.10
CA GLY A 69 -5.83 6.52 -0.31
C GLY A 69 -7.08 7.37 -0.65
N ASN A 70 -7.21 7.76 -1.91
CA ASN A 70 -8.36 8.57 -2.34
C ASN A 70 -9.67 7.77 -2.32
N HIS A 71 -9.62 6.47 -2.50
CA HIS A 71 -10.79 5.59 -2.38
C HIS A 71 -11.26 5.54 -0.92
N ASP A 72 -10.36 5.33 0.04
CA ASP A 72 -10.67 5.32 1.47
C ASP A 72 -11.27 6.66 1.91
N GLN A 73 -10.66 7.78 1.48
CA GLN A 73 -11.10 9.14 1.82
C GLN A 73 -12.46 9.51 1.25
N SER A 74 -12.95 8.81 0.23
CA SER A 74 -14.24 9.09 -0.40
C SER A 74 -15.42 9.03 0.58
N TYR A 75 -15.33 8.20 1.61
CA TYR A 75 -16.34 8.11 2.67
C TYR A 75 -16.18 9.18 3.75
N CYS A 76 -14.95 9.60 4.07
CA CYS A 76 -14.72 10.71 4.99
C CYS A 76 -15.36 11.99 4.47
N MET A 77 -15.16 12.28 3.19
CA MET A 77 -15.67 13.50 2.53
C MET A 77 -17.20 13.52 2.38
N LYS A 78 -17.83 12.36 2.23
CA LYS A 78 -19.28 12.26 1.94
C LYS A 78 -20.13 11.93 3.15
N GLY A 79 -19.61 11.20 4.11
CA GLY A 79 -20.37 10.65 5.24
C GLY A 79 -19.74 10.84 6.61
N GLY A 80 -18.56 11.47 6.69
CA GLY A 80 -17.87 11.71 7.97
C GLY A 80 -17.34 10.44 8.64
N LEU A 81 -17.42 9.28 7.96
CA LEU A 81 -16.84 8.03 8.46
C LEU A 81 -15.41 7.89 7.93
N ASP A 82 -14.44 7.75 8.82
CA ASP A 82 -13.09 7.31 8.45
C ASP A 82 -13.04 5.77 8.45
N PRO A 83 -12.99 5.14 7.27
CA PRO A 83 -13.04 3.69 7.18
C PRO A 83 -11.82 3.02 7.79
N LEU A 84 -10.65 3.64 7.73
CA LEU A 84 -9.42 3.02 8.24
C LEU A 84 -9.31 3.13 9.77
N LYS A 85 -9.80 4.21 10.38
CA LYS A 85 -9.97 4.29 11.85
C LYS A 85 -10.96 3.25 12.36
N TYR A 86 -12.04 3.04 11.60
CA TYR A 86 -12.99 1.99 11.93
C TYR A 86 -12.35 0.60 11.83
N LEU A 87 -11.62 0.31 10.74
CA LEU A 87 -10.89 -0.95 10.56
C LEU A 87 -9.87 -1.18 11.69
N GLU A 88 -9.05 -0.18 12.03
CA GLU A 88 -8.08 -0.25 13.12
C GLU A 88 -8.75 -0.64 14.45
N SER A 89 -9.85 0.04 14.80
CA SER A 89 -10.64 -0.26 16.01
C SER A 89 -11.19 -1.69 16.00
N ARG A 90 -11.70 -2.16 14.85
CA ARG A 90 -12.23 -3.51 14.69
C ARG A 90 -11.16 -4.58 14.79
N MET A 91 -10.00 -4.36 14.17
CA MET A 91 -8.85 -5.27 14.26
C MET A 91 -8.33 -5.38 15.69
N ALA A 92 -8.26 -4.26 16.43
CA ALA A 92 -7.87 -4.25 17.85
C ALA A 92 -8.83 -5.09 18.72
N GLN A 93 -10.14 -5.03 18.47
CA GLN A 93 -11.13 -5.87 19.16
C GLN A 93 -10.91 -7.38 18.93
N LYS A 94 -10.26 -7.75 17.84
CA LYS A 94 -9.87 -9.12 17.50
C LYS A 94 -8.44 -9.48 17.94
N ASN A 95 -7.76 -8.62 18.71
CA ASN A 95 -6.35 -8.77 19.09
C ASN A 95 -5.41 -8.87 17.89
N LYS A 96 -5.75 -8.22 16.76
CA LYS A 96 -4.92 -8.14 15.55
C LYS A 96 -4.20 -6.80 15.50
N LYS A 97 -2.95 -6.81 15.03
CA LYS A 97 -2.13 -5.60 14.93
C LYS A 97 -2.41 -4.89 13.60
N PHE A 98 -3.04 -3.75 13.69
CA PHE A 98 -3.26 -2.84 12.56
C PHE A 98 -2.92 -1.43 13.01
N THR A 99 -2.12 -0.72 12.25
CA THR A 99 -1.75 0.68 12.51
C THR A 99 -2.13 1.52 11.31
N TYR A 100 -3.01 2.48 11.53
CA TYR A 100 -3.37 3.48 10.55
C TYR A 100 -2.53 4.75 10.75
N LEU A 101 -1.87 5.24 9.71
CA LEU A 101 -1.01 6.41 9.78
C LEU A 101 -1.77 7.75 9.72
N ASP A 102 -3.11 7.71 9.60
CA ASP A 102 -4.02 8.86 9.57
C ASP A 102 -3.64 9.94 8.52
N SER A 103 -3.00 9.51 7.43
CA SER A 103 -2.49 10.38 6.37
C SER A 103 -2.24 9.63 5.07
N TYR A 104 -2.20 10.38 3.96
CA TYR A 104 -1.74 9.89 2.65
C TYR A 104 -0.25 9.54 2.64
N GLU A 105 0.53 10.09 3.55
CA GLU A 105 1.96 9.83 3.69
C GLU A 105 2.33 9.71 5.17
N GLY A 106 3.12 8.69 5.51
CA GLY A 106 3.62 8.50 6.87
C GLY A 106 4.94 7.73 6.90
N ASN A 107 5.71 7.96 7.96
CA ASN A 107 6.98 7.28 8.18
C ASN A 107 6.86 6.28 9.32
N ILE A 108 7.47 5.12 9.15
CA ILE A 108 7.61 4.08 10.15
C ILE A 108 9.06 3.65 10.27
N VAL A 109 9.45 3.20 11.45
CA VAL A 109 10.81 2.71 11.71
C VAL A 109 10.75 1.24 12.08
N HIS A 110 11.44 0.41 11.32
CA HIS A 110 11.68 -0.99 11.66
C HIS A 110 13.19 -1.21 11.72
N TYR A 111 13.68 -1.72 12.85
CA TYR A 111 15.10 -2.05 13.01
C TYR A 111 16.06 -0.91 12.62
N GLY A 112 15.73 0.34 13.01
CA GLY A 112 16.53 1.53 12.68
C GLY A 112 16.40 2.04 11.24
N ILE A 113 15.65 1.36 10.38
CA ILE A 113 15.42 1.75 8.99
C ILE A 113 14.07 2.47 8.86
N VAL A 114 14.08 3.63 8.19
CA VAL A 114 12.85 4.37 7.88
C VAL A 114 12.23 3.87 6.58
N PHE A 115 10.95 3.56 6.68
CA PHE A 115 10.06 3.28 5.56
C PHE A 115 9.00 4.38 5.49
N ARG A 116 8.81 4.95 4.31
CA ARG A 116 7.75 5.89 4.03
C ARG A 116 6.67 5.22 3.20
N LEU A 117 5.46 5.19 3.73
CA LEU A 117 4.27 4.81 2.96
C LEU A 117 3.67 6.08 2.38
N ILE A 118 3.33 6.06 1.10
CA ILE A 118 2.67 7.19 0.44
C ILE A 118 1.64 6.71 -0.58
N HIS A 119 0.48 7.33 -0.56
CA HIS A 119 -0.49 7.24 -1.65
C HIS A 119 -0.35 8.47 -2.54
N LEU A 120 0.30 8.29 -3.68
CA LEU A 120 0.55 9.37 -4.64
C LEU A 120 -0.77 9.93 -5.18
N GLN A 121 -0.73 11.16 -5.69
CA GLN A 121 -1.93 11.86 -6.14
C GLN A 121 -1.86 12.20 -7.63
N GLY A 122 -3.03 12.40 -8.22
CA GLY A 122 -3.21 12.92 -9.57
C GLY A 122 -3.33 11.85 -10.66
N ALA A 123 -3.48 12.29 -11.90
CA ALA A 123 -3.70 11.39 -13.02
C ALA A 123 -2.46 10.56 -13.37
N VAL A 124 -2.69 9.38 -13.92
CA VAL A 124 -1.63 8.53 -14.49
C VAL A 124 -0.91 9.29 -15.61
N SER A 125 0.40 9.27 -15.60
CA SER A 125 1.22 9.83 -16.66
C SER A 125 1.52 8.77 -17.73
N ARG A 126 1.86 9.23 -18.97
CA ARG A 126 2.23 8.31 -20.06
C ARG A 126 3.40 7.38 -19.71
N ALA A 127 4.37 7.89 -18.93
CA ALA A 127 5.42 7.06 -18.38
C ALA A 127 5.08 6.68 -16.94
N ALA A 128 4.87 5.41 -16.66
CA ALA A 128 4.50 4.91 -15.32
C ALA A 128 5.48 5.37 -14.22
N SER A 129 6.77 5.45 -14.54
CA SER A 129 7.82 5.89 -13.61
C SER A 129 7.87 7.39 -13.36
N TYR A 130 7.25 8.23 -14.19
CA TYR A 130 7.42 9.69 -14.13
C TYR A 130 7.03 10.30 -12.79
N LYS A 131 5.86 9.93 -12.26
CA LYS A 131 5.39 10.43 -10.96
C LYS A 131 6.30 10.02 -9.82
N VAL A 132 6.79 8.80 -9.88
CA VAL A 132 7.72 8.23 -8.91
C VAL A 132 9.05 8.97 -8.94
N GLN A 133 9.61 9.20 -10.12
CA GLN A 133 10.85 9.96 -10.30
C GLN A 133 10.69 11.41 -9.83
N THR A 134 9.58 12.06 -10.17
CA THR A 134 9.28 13.43 -9.73
C THR A 134 9.19 13.51 -8.21
N TYR A 135 8.55 12.53 -7.56
CA TYR A 135 8.48 12.48 -6.12
C TYR A 135 9.87 12.30 -5.48
N LEU A 136 10.68 11.36 -5.98
CA LEU A 136 12.06 11.18 -5.52
C LEU A 136 12.90 12.45 -5.69
N SER A 137 12.84 13.11 -6.83
CA SER A 137 13.56 14.38 -7.05
C SER A 137 13.20 15.42 -5.99
N ARG A 138 11.91 15.57 -5.68
CA ARG A 138 11.45 16.48 -4.61
C ARG A 138 11.98 16.08 -3.22
N VAL A 139 12.02 14.78 -2.92
CA VAL A 139 12.58 14.30 -1.64
C VAL A 139 14.04 14.74 -1.49
N PHE A 140 14.84 14.62 -2.55
CA PHE A 140 16.25 15.02 -2.51
C PHE A 140 16.45 16.53 -2.54
N GLU A 141 15.73 17.25 -3.41
CA GLU A 141 15.82 18.72 -3.53
C GLU A 141 15.41 19.44 -2.24
N SER A 142 14.47 18.86 -1.49
CA SER A 142 13.94 19.44 -0.25
C SER A 142 14.59 18.88 1.02
N ASN A 143 15.65 18.08 0.92
CA ASN A 143 16.28 17.38 2.04
C ASN A 143 15.28 16.55 2.91
N LEU A 144 14.19 16.09 2.30
CA LEU A 144 13.16 15.27 2.97
C LEU A 144 13.59 13.81 3.21
N ASN A 145 14.83 13.49 2.91
CA ASN A 145 15.48 12.23 3.24
C ASN A 145 15.89 12.15 4.72
N ASP A 146 16.00 13.27 5.43
CA ASP A 146 16.18 13.28 6.87
C ASP A 146 14.81 13.27 7.57
N VAL A 147 14.57 12.22 8.34
CA VAL A 147 13.29 12.00 9.03
C VAL A 147 13.50 12.06 10.54
N TYR A 148 12.82 12.98 11.20
CA TYR A 148 12.89 13.15 12.64
C TYR A 148 11.70 12.44 13.30
N LEU A 149 11.98 11.41 14.09
CA LEU A 149 10.97 10.62 14.82
C LEU A 149 11.46 10.37 16.25
N GLY A 150 10.61 10.68 17.23
CA GLY A 150 10.93 10.46 18.63
C GLY A 150 12.22 11.13 19.10
N GLY A 151 12.57 12.29 18.53
CA GLY A 151 13.80 13.05 18.88
C GLY A 151 15.09 12.50 18.24
N LYS A 152 14.99 11.50 17.37
CA LYS A 152 16.11 10.97 16.59
C LYS A 152 15.98 11.33 15.12
N CYS A 153 17.10 11.58 14.47
CA CYS A 153 17.19 11.75 13.02
C CYS A 153 17.51 10.40 12.36
N TYR A 154 16.76 10.05 11.36
CA TYR A 154 16.92 8.85 10.56
C TYR A 154 17.02 9.22 9.09
N ASN A 155 17.79 8.47 8.33
CA ASN A 155 17.80 8.60 6.88
C ASN A 155 16.72 7.75 6.24
N LEU A 156 15.90 8.34 5.39
CA LEU A 156 14.93 7.63 4.56
C LEU A 156 15.65 6.65 3.63
N ARG A 157 15.26 5.39 3.66
CA ARG A 157 15.85 4.33 2.84
C ARG A 157 14.86 3.67 1.91
N SER A 158 13.57 3.76 2.24
CA SER A 158 12.53 3.07 1.51
C SER A 158 11.27 3.91 1.41
N ILE A 159 10.70 3.93 0.21
CA ILE A 159 9.40 4.52 -0.09
C ILE A 159 8.53 3.45 -0.72
N GLN A 160 7.31 3.31 -0.24
CA GLN A 160 6.30 2.42 -0.78
C GLN A 160 5.13 3.27 -1.24
N ALA A 161 4.88 3.28 -2.55
CA ALA A 161 3.93 4.17 -3.18
C ALA A 161 2.75 3.41 -3.79
N GLY A 162 1.52 3.87 -3.52
CA GLY A 162 0.28 3.38 -4.13
C GLY A 162 -0.28 4.30 -5.21
N HIS A 163 -1.49 4.02 -5.70
CA HIS A 163 -2.36 4.79 -6.59
C HIS A 163 -2.35 4.38 -8.07
N PHE A 164 -1.18 4.14 -8.67
CA PHE A 164 -1.09 4.04 -10.13
C PHE A 164 -1.29 2.64 -10.70
N HIS A 165 -1.58 1.64 -9.87
CA HIS A 165 -1.84 0.25 -10.26
C HIS A 165 -0.75 -0.39 -11.12
N THR A 166 0.47 0.14 -11.07
CA THR A 166 1.62 -0.37 -11.82
C THR A 166 2.70 -0.87 -10.89
N THR A 167 3.29 -1.99 -11.26
CA THR A 167 4.38 -2.60 -10.51
C THR A 167 5.70 -1.98 -10.94
N TYR A 168 6.45 -1.40 -10.00
CA TYR A 168 7.68 -0.68 -10.29
C TYR A 168 8.65 -0.69 -9.10
N ALA A 169 9.94 -0.76 -9.37
CA ALA A 169 10.99 -0.52 -8.39
C ALA A 169 12.11 0.32 -8.99
N LEU A 170 12.56 1.31 -8.25
CA LEU A 170 13.67 2.19 -8.61
C LEU A 170 14.49 2.50 -7.36
N SER A 171 15.81 2.40 -7.49
CA SER A 171 16.75 2.86 -6.47
C SER A 171 17.54 4.05 -6.99
N MET A 172 17.59 5.12 -6.21
CA MET A 172 18.34 6.33 -6.52
C MET A 172 18.93 6.89 -5.22
N SER A 173 20.21 7.21 -5.23
CA SER A 173 20.92 7.83 -4.09
C SER A 173 20.71 7.13 -2.74
N GLY A 174 20.64 5.80 -2.75
CA GLY A 174 20.46 4.99 -1.54
C GLY A 174 19.03 4.94 -0.99
N VAL A 175 18.05 5.46 -1.73
CA VAL A 175 16.61 5.32 -1.44
C VAL A 175 15.99 4.41 -2.50
N THR A 176 15.30 3.37 -2.06
CA THR A 176 14.51 2.50 -2.95
C THR A 176 13.04 2.89 -2.85
N ILE A 177 12.42 3.21 -3.99
CA ILE A 177 10.97 3.36 -4.10
C ILE A 177 10.38 2.17 -4.82
N ILE A 178 9.29 1.61 -4.26
CA ILE A 178 8.56 0.48 -4.81
C ILE A 178 7.07 0.81 -4.94
N MET A 179 6.46 0.29 -6.00
CA MET A 179 5.02 0.31 -6.23
C MET A 179 4.54 -1.12 -6.44
N PRO A 180 3.68 -1.66 -5.58
CA PRO A 180 3.32 -3.08 -5.61
C PRO A 180 2.27 -3.46 -6.66
N GLY A 181 1.64 -2.52 -7.34
CA GLY A 181 0.50 -2.81 -8.19
C GLY A 181 -0.82 -2.81 -7.41
N ASN A 182 -1.76 -3.67 -7.79
CA ASN A 182 -3.07 -3.77 -7.13
C ASN A 182 -3.55 -5.23 -7.01
N PHE A 183 -4.62 -5.45 -6.25
CA PHE A 183 -5.30 -6.74 -6.09
C PHE A 183 -6.67 -6.79 -6.78
N GLN A 184 -7.00 -5.81 -7.61
CA GLN A 184 -8.22 -5.82 -8.40
C GLN A 184 -7.98 -6.50 -9.75
N HIS A 185 -8.99 -7.16 -10.27
CA HIS A 185 -9.00 -7.53 -11.68
C HIS A 185 -9.17 -6.28 -12.54
N ASP A 186 -8.62 -6.31 -13.76
CA ASP A 186 -8.75 -5.23 -14.74
C ASP A 186 -10.23 -4.85 -14.91
N GLY A 187 -10.61 -3.73 -14.32
CA GLY A 187 -11.93 -3.13 -14.45
C GLY A 187 -12.05 -2.28 -15.70
N ASP A 188 -13.21 -1.64 -15.86
CA ASP A 188 -13.43 -0.71 -16.98
C ASP A 188 -12.54 0.52 -16.93
N LEU A 189 -12.08 0.91 -15.73
CA LEU A 189 -11.16 2.02 -15.55
C LEU A 189 -9.79 1.69 -16.15
N GLU A 190 -9.21 0.56 -15.75
CA GLU A 190 -7.91 0.09 -16.22
C GLU A 190 -7.91 -0.11 -17.74
N LYS A 191 -8.94 -0.75 -18.27
CA LYS A 191 -9.10 -0.94 -19.71
C LYS A 191 -9.15 0.38 -20.48
N ARG A 192 -9.91 1.37 -19.99
CA ARG A 192 -9.99 2.71 -20.60
C ARG A 192 -8.69 3.47 -20.55
N MET A 193 -7.90 3.27 -19.50
CA MET A 193 -6.61 3.93 -19.31
C MET A 193 -5.45 3.19 -19.98
N GLY A 194 -5.69 2.00 -20.55
CA GLY A 194 -4.65 1.17 -21.15
C GLY A 194 -3.65 0.66 -20.11
N ILE A 195 -4.06 0.57 -18.86
CA ILE A 195 -3.27 0.01 -17.78
C ILE A 195 -3.56 -1.48 -17.73
N THR A 196 -2.62 -2.29 -18.16
CA THR A 196 -2.66 -3.73 -17.87
C THR A 196 -2.12 -3.92 -16.47
N GLY A 197 -2.97 -3.69 -15.49
CA GLY A 197 -2.63 -3.81 -14.08
C GLY A 197 -2.45 -5.25 -13.68
N LYS A 198 -1.24 -5.73 -13.74
CA LYS A 198 -0.84 -6.97 -13.09
C LYS A 198 -0.17 -6.59 -11.76
N THR A 199 -0.58 -6.78 -10.82
CA THR A 199 -1.43 -7.15 -9.80
C THR A 199 -0.72 -8.07 -8.88
N GLY A 200 -0.83 -7.76 -7.64
CA GLY A 200 -0.28 -8.53 -6.57
C GLY A 200 0.51 -7.69 -5.60
N GLY A 201 1.35 -8.37 -4.83
CA GLY A 201 2.19 -7.78 -3.81
C GLY A 201 3.67 -7.75 -4.20
N ILE A 202 4.44 -7.18 -3.31
CA ILE A 202 5.90 -7.26 -3.35
C ILE A 202 6.37 -7.91 -2.05
N PHE A 203 7.13 -8.97 -2.16
CA PHE A 203 7.92 -9.49 -1.05
C PHE A 203 9.26 -8.80 -1.01
N ARG A 204 9.59 -8.28 0.15
CA ARG A 204 10.85 -7.61 0.40
C ARG A 204 11.55 -8.25 1.58
N GLU A 205 12.73 -8.80 1.33
CA GLU A 205 13.59 -9.37 2.35
C GLU A 205 14.78 -8.45 2.57
N LEU A 206 15.02 -8.07 3.81
CA LEU A 206 16.10 -7.17 4.20
C LEU A 206 17.02 -7.85 5.19
N THR A 207 18.31 -7.81 4.92
CA THR A 207 19.35 -8.08 5.94
C THR A 207 19.82 -6.75 6.48
N ILE A 208 19.57 -6.51 7.77
CA ILE A 208 19.94 -5.27 8.46
C ILE A 208 21.11 -5.54 9.39
N VAL A 209 22.16 -4.72 9.26
CA VAL A 209 23.35 -4.76 10.11
C VAL A 209 23.67 -3.33 10.53
N GLU A 210 23.77 -3.10 11.84
CA GLU A 210 24.08 -1.76 12.40
C GLU A 210 23.18 -0.64 11.82
N ASP A 211 21.87 -0.86 11.85
CA ASP A 211 20.85 0.07 11.32
C ASP A 211 21.02 0.44 9.82
N LYS A 212 21.67 -0.46 9.07
CA LYS A 212 21.86 -0.30 7.62
C LYS A 212 21.37 -1.52 6.86
N ILE A 213 20.80 -1.30 5.70
CA ILE A 213 20.42 -2.39 4.77
C ILE A 213 21.72 -2.91 4.13
N ALA A 214 22.15 -4.08 4.58
CA ALA A 214 23.33 -4.77 4.04
C ALA A 214 23.00 -5.57 2.78
N LYS A 215 21.78 -6.13 2.71
CA LYS A 215 21.27 -6.86 1.55
C LYS A 215 19.78 -6.61 1.41
N GLU A 216 19.32 -6.52 0.18
CA GLU A 216 17.90 -6.37 -0.18
C GLU A 216 17.56 -7.33 -1.32
N LYS A 217 16.44 -8.04 -1.16
CA LYS A 217 15.80 -8.80 -2.22
C LYS A 217 14.38 -8.25 -2.40
N ILE A 218 14.03 -7.90 -3.63
CA ILE A 218 12.68 -7.46 -4.01
C ILE A 218 12.13 -8.48 -4.99
N GLU A 219 10.96 -9.00 -4.72
CA GLU A 219 10.27 -9.98 -5.54
C GLU A 219 8.83 -9.52 -5.79
N PHE A 220 8.49 -9.38 -7.06
CA PHE A 220 7.12 -9.09 -7.47
C PHE A 220 6.33 -10.38 -7.51
N TYR A 221 5.26 -10.44 -6.73
CA TYR A 221 4.42 -11.63 -6.60
C TYR A 221 3.07 -11.40 -7.27
N ASN A 222 2.74 -12.27 -8.21
CA ASN A 222 1.45 -12.29 -8.88
C ASN A 222 0.64 -13.52 -8.46
N PRO A 223 -0.41 -13.37 -7.62
CA PRO A 223 -1.18 -14.48 -7.08
C PRO A 223 -2.04 -15.23 -8.12
N TRP A 224 -2.10 -14.74 -9.35
CA TRP A 224 -2.85 -15.35 -10.45
C TRP A 224 -1.96 -16.04 -11.51
N GLN A 225 -0.63 -15.96 -11.38
CA GLN A 225 0.24 -16.81 -12.18
C GLN A 225 0.18 -18.21 -11.58
N GLU A 226 -0.27 -19.19 -12.39
CA GLU A 226 -0.10 -20.59 -12.05
C GLU A 226 1.41 -20.88 -11.99
N GLU A 227 1.82 -21.61 -10.96
CA GLU A 227 3.18 -22.15 -10.90
C GLU A 227 3.35 -23.08 -12.09
N GLY A 228 4.12 -22.65 -13.10
CA GLY A 228 4.40 -23.41 -14.31
C GLY A 228 5.44 -24.52 -14.07
#